data_a846289833a759e7436bf5a94ce952ee
#
_entry.id   a846289833a759e7436bf5a94ce952ee
#
_cell.length_a   1.000
_cell.length_b   1.000
_cell.length_c   1.000
_cell.angle_alpha   90.00
_cell.angle_beta   90.00
_cell.angle_gamma   90.00
#
_symmetry.space_group_name_H-M   'P 1'
#
loop_
_entity.id
_entity.type
_entity.pdbx_description
1 polymer ?
#
loop_
_entity_poly.entity_id
_entity_poly.type
_entity_poly.pdbx_seq_one_letter_code
_entity_poly.pdbx_strand_id
1 'polypeptide(L)'
;GLAATLGYWVFNFLWRLSPALLLRVPAQTVGLFAAMTMAAGYAALAGFSIPTTRALVMLLAASLMLLTRRRWSASTLFSVALISGTALTPLSVWSASFWLSYAAVGIILLFYSLATDKAGSKGHVSWIQRTVRSLWILCGIQFFLFVGLSGLLMVFFGQVSLVAPIVNLIAVPIFSIIVVPLVL
;
A
#
# COMPACT_ATOMS: atom_id res chain seq x y z
N GLY A 1 -3.59 5.44 -4.10
CA GLY A 1 -2.25 4.90 -3.98
C GLY A 1 -1.19 5.76 -4.67
N LEU A 2 -1.09 5.69 -6.00
CA LEU A 2 0.02 6.32 -6.76
C LEU A 2 -0.01 7.85 -6.69
N ALA A 3 -1.18 8.50 -6.78
CA ALA A 3 -1.29 9.95 -6.59
C ALA A 3 -0.74 10.37 -5.22
N ALA A 4 -1.04 9.61 -4.17
CA ALA A 4 -0.53 9.87 -2.83
C ALA A 4 1.00 9.71 -2.74
N THR A 5 1.56 8.67 -3.37
CA THR A 5 3.02 8.47 -3.38
C THR A 5 3.74 9.56 -4.17
N LEU A 6 3.19 10.00 -5.29
CA LEU A 6 3.71 11.14 -6.04
C LEU A 6 3.66 12.43 -5.20
N GLY A 7 2.52 12.71 -4.57
CA GLY A 7 2.39 13.86 -3.67
C GLY A 7 3.42 13.83 -2.54
N TYR A 8 3.56 12.69 -1.87
CA TYR A 8 4.57 12.50 -0.84
C TYR A 8 5.99 12.78 -1.35
N TRP A 9 6.36 12.19 -2.49
CA TRP A 9 7.72 12.31 -3.05
C TRP A 9 8.04 13.74 -3.47
N VAL A 10 7.14 14.37 -4.22
CA VAL A 10 7.32 15.73 -4.74
C VAL A 10 7.44 16.71 -3.58
N PHE A 11 6.51 16.70 -2.62
CA PHE A 11 6.54 17.65 -1.51
C PHE A 11 7.68 17.38 -0.53
N ASN A 12 8.01 16.11 -0.27
CA ASN A 12 9.17 15.76 0.55
C ASN A 12 10.48 16.23 -0.10
N PHE A 13 10.61 16.09 -1.42
CA PHE A 13 11.78 16.58 -2.17
C PHE A 13 11.86 18.11 -2.16
N LEU A 14 10.78 18.80 -2.51
CA LEU A 14 10.73 20.27 -2.50
C LEU A 14 11.02 20.86 -1.11
N TRP A 15 10.48 20.24 -0.05
CA TRP A 15 10.72 20.68 1.32
C TRP A 15 12.18 20.53 1.74
N ARG A 16 12.88 19.54 1.24
CA ARG A 16 14.31 19.32 1.52
C ARG A 16 15.22 20.35 0.85
N LEU A 17 14.75 21.04 -0.17
CA LEU A 17 15.52 22.10 -0.84
C LEU A 17 15.66 23.37 0.02
N SER A 18 14.82 23.55 1.03
CA SER A 18 14.86 24.72 1.92
C SER A 18 15.27 24.34 3.34
N PRO A 19 16.54 24.61 3.75
CA PRO A 19 17.04 24.28 5.09
C PRO A 19 16.25 24.95 6.21
N ALA A 20 15.76 26.19 5.98
CA ALA A 20 15.00 26.95 6.96
C ALA A 20 13.64 26.29 7.29
N LEU A 21 13.01 25.62 6.33
CA LEU A 21 11.74 24.93 6.52
C LEU A 21 11.93 23.60 7.26
N LEU A 22 13.05 22.91 7.04
CA LEU A 22 13.41 21.66 7.72
C LEU A 22 13.57 21.83 9.25
N LEU A 23 14.02 23.00 9.69
CA LEU A 23 14.16 23.32 11.12
C LEU A 23 12.80 23.46 11.83
N ARG A 24 11.74 23.81 11.10
CA ARG A 24 10.40 24.01 11.68
C ARG A 24 9.54 22.76 11.65
N VAL A 25 9.54 22.03 10.53
CA VAL A 25 8.69 20.83 10.35
C VAL A 25 9.47 19.76 9.62
N PRO A 26 9.49 18.52 10.11
CA PRO A 26 10.14 17.41 9.41
C PRO A 26 9.56 17.20 8.01
N ALA A 27 10.40 17.01 7.00
CA ALA A 27 9.97 16.78 5.62
C ALA A 27 9.00 15.59 5.48
N GLN A 28 9.16 14.57 6.32
CA GLN A 28 8.26 13.41 6.36
C GLN A 28 6.82 13.80 6.71
N THR A 29 6.65 14.70 7.67
CA THR A 29 5.31 15.17 8.09
C THR A 29 4.62 15.91 6.95
N VAL A 30 5.34 16.81 6.29
CA VAL A 30 4.80 17.56 5.14
C VAL A 30 4.47 16.62 3.98
N GLY A 31 5.35 15.66 3.69
CA GLY A 31 5.10 14.65 2.67
C GLY A 31 3.84 13.82 2.96
N LEU A 32 3.61 13.44 4.23
CA LEU A 32 2.39 12.69 4.62
C LEU A 32 1.12 13.54 4.46
N PHE A 33 1.14 14.80 4.84
CA PHE A 33 0.01 15.71 4.61
C PHE A 33 -0.26 15.88 3.11
N ALA A 34 0.77 16.09 2.30
CA ALA A 34 0.63 16.16 0.85
C ALA A 34 0.05 14.87 0.26
N ALA A 35 0.49 13.70 0.74
CA ALA A 35 -0.05 12.41 0.32
C ALA A 35 -1.55 12.28 0.64
N MET A 36 -1.96 12.68 1.86
CA MET A 36 -3.36 12.65 2.27
C MET A 36 -4.23 13.59 1.44
N THR A 37 -3.78 14.83 1.19
CA THR A 37 -4.52 15.81 0.39
C THR A 37 -4.64 15.38 -1.07
N MET A 38 -3.56 14.88 -1.68
CA MET A 38 -3.59 14.35 -3.04
C MET A 38 -4.50 13.11 -3.17
N ALA A 39 -4.47 12.22 -2.18
CA ALA A 39 -5.36 11.05 -2.17
C ALA A 39 -6.83 11.46 -2.01
N ALA A 40 -7.13 12.43 -1.14
CA ALA A 40 -8.48 12.94 -0.95
C ALA A 40 -8.99 13.66 -2.21
N GLY A 41 -8.15 14.49 -2.83
CA GLY A 41 -8.47 15.15 -4.10
C GLY A 41 -8.76 14.13 -5.21
N TYR A 42 -7.93 13.10 -5.36
CA TYR A 42 -8.16 12.03 -6.31
C TYR A 42 -9.47 11.27 -6.03
N ALA A 43 -9.75 10.97 -4.75
CA ALA A 43 -10.98 10.28 -4.38
C ALA A 43 -12.23 11.13 -4.69
N ALA A 44 -12.15 12.45 -4.50
CA ALA A 44 -13.22 13.38 -4.87
C ALA A 44 -13.44 13.42 -6.38
N LEU A 45 -12.37 13.52 -7.18
CA LEU A 45 -12.43 13.46 -8.65
C LEU A 45 -13.00 12.12 -9.16
N ALA A 46 -12.67 11.01 -8.47
CA ALA A 46 -13.20 9.68 -8.78
C ALA A 46 -14.63 9.44 -8.24
N GLY A 47 -15.31 10.48 -7.74
CA GLY A 47 -16.68 10.42 -7.22
C GLY A 47 -16.82 9.51 -5.99
N PHE A 48 -15.77 9.40 -5.14
CA PHE A 48 -15.75 8.54 -3.94
C PHE A 48 -16.21 7.11 -4.21
N SER A 49 -15.78 6.52 -5.31
CA SER A 49 -16.09 5.13 -5.61
C SER A 49 -15.65 4.21 -4.44
N ILE A 50 -16.36 3.10 -4.24
CA ILE A 50 -16.09 2.17 -3.12
C ILE A 50 -14.61 1.75 -3.02
N PRO A 51 -13.90 1.40 -4.11
CA PRO A 51 -12.48 1.06 -4.05
C PRO A 51 -11.58 2.24 -3.64
N THR A 52 -11.88 3.46 -4.14
CA THR A 52 -11.08 4.65 -3.83
C THR A 52 -11.26 5.09 -2.39
N THR A 53 -12.48 5.03 -1.87
CA THR A 53 -12.77 5.35 -0.46
C THR A 53 -12.03 4.40 0.48
N ARG A 54 -12.02 3.10 0.21
CA ARG A 54 -11.24 2.13 1.00
C ARG A 54 -9.75 2.40 0.96
N ALA A 55 -9.19 2.66 -0.22
CA ALA A 55 -7.79 2.99 -0.36
C ALA A 55 -7.44 4.28 0.41
N LEU A 56 -8.32 5.28 0.40
CA LEU A 56 -8.17 6.52 1.16
C LEU A 56 -8.17 6.25 2.66
N VAL A 57 -9.12 5.46 3.18
CA VAL A 57 -9.20 5.11 4.60
C VAL A 57 -7.94 4.37 5.08
N MET A 58 -7.47 3.40 4.31
CA MET A 58 -6.23 2.66 4.62
C MET A 58 -5.01 3.59 4.62
N LEU A 59 -4.93 4.52 3.66
CA LEU A 59 -3.86 5.50 3.59
C LEU A 59 -3.90 6.46 4.78
N LEU A 60 -5.08 6.97 5.14
CA LEU A 60 -5.26 7.85 6.30
C LEU A 60 -4.85 7.16 7.60
N ALA A 61 -5.28 5.91 7.81
CA ALA A 61 -4.89 5.12 8.97
C ALA A 61 -3.37 4.93 9.04
N ALA A 62 -2.72 4.57 7.92
CA ALA A 62 -1.28 4.43 7.85
C ALA A 62 -0.54 5.76 8.09
N SER A 63 -1.04 6.86 7.52
CA SER A 63 -0.44 8.18 7.68
C SER A 63 -0.54 8.67 9.12
N LEU A 64 -1.69 8.49 9.78
CA LEU A 64 -1.88 8.84 11.19
C LEU A 64 -0.94 8.06 12.11
N MET A 65 -0.72 6.77 11.83
CA MET A 65 0.27 5.98 12.55
C MET A 65 1.68 6.55 12.43
N LEU A 66 2.10 6.88 11.20
CA LEU A 66 3.42 7.44 10.94
C LEU A 66 3.59 8.82 11.60
N LEU A 67 2.54 9.62 11.64
CA LEU A 67 2.54 10.94 12.30
C LEU A 67 2.65 10.84 13.83
N THR A 68 1.98 9.88 14.44
CA THR A 68 2.03 9.68 15.89
C THR A 68 3.35 9.12 16.41
N ARG A 69 4.27 8.72 15.50
CA ARG A 69 5.60 8.15 15.82
C ARG A 69 5.57 6.98 16.83
N ARG A 70 4.40 6.43 17.12
CA ARG A 70 4.28 5.24 17.96
C ARG A 70 4.63 4.00 17.15
N ARG A 71 5.31 3.05 17.78
CA ARG A 71 5.55 1.72 17.22
C ARG A 71 4.26 0.88 17.32
N TRP A 72 3.35 1.12 16.41
CA TRP A 72 2.16 0.30 16.31
C TRP A 72 2.51 -1.01 15.60
N SER A 73 1.91 -2.10 16.05
CA SER A 73 2.08 -3.36 15.33
C SER A 73 1.31 -3.34 14.00
N ALA A 74 1.75 -4.15 13.04
CA ALA A 74 1.05 -4.30 11.77
C ALA A 74 -0.41 -4.75 11.98
N SER A 75 -0.66 -5.58 13.00
CA SER A 75 -2.01 -6.01 13.38
C SER A 75 -2.90 -4.86 13.85
N THR A 76 -2.36 -3.92 14.64
CA THR A 76 -3.12 -2.74 15.08
C THR A 76 -3.50 -1.85 13.91
N LEU A 77 -2.56 -1.61 12.98
CA LEU A 77 -2.84 -0.87 11.75
C LEU A 77 -3.97 -1.52 10.95
N PHE A 78 -3.85 -2.81 10.75
CA PHE A 78 -4.86 -3.59 10.03
C PHE A 78 -6.23 -3.51 10.69
N SER A 79 -6.30 -3.67 12.03
CA SER A 79 -7.55 -3.57 12.80
C SER A 79 -8.18 -2.19 12.70
N VAL A 80 -7.39 -1.12 12.83
CA VAL A 80 -7.87 0.27 12.69
C VAL A 80 -8.42 0.52 11.29
N ALA A 81 -7.69 0.08 10.25
CA ALA A 81 -8.15 0.22 8.88
C ALA A 81 -9.45 -0.57 8.61
N LEU A 82 -9.57 -1.78 9.16
CA LEU A 82 -10.76 -2.62 9.02
C LEU A 82 -11.96 -2.00 9.72
N ILE A 83 -11.81 -1.60 10.98
CA ILE A 83 -12.88 -0.98 11.77
C ILE A 83 -13.35 0.32 11.13
N SER A 84 -12.42 1.20 10.73
CA SER A 84 -12.78 2.47 10.09
C SER A 84 -13.45 2.26 8.73
N GLY A 85 -13.00 1.29 7.94
CA GLY A 85 -13.62 0.95 6.67
C GLY A 85 -15.02 0.37 6.80
N THR A 86 -15.25 -0.51 7.78
CA THR A 86 -16.58 -1.06 8.07
C THR A 86 -17.53 -0.01 8.63
N ALA A 87 -17.04 0.91 9.48
CA ALA A 87 -17.83 1.98 10.04
C ALA A 87 -18.32 3.00 8.99
N LEU A 88 -17.45 3.33 8.02
CA LEU A 88 -17.77 4.28 6.94
C LEU A 88 -18.67 3.68 5.85
N THR A 89 -18.52 2.40 5.56
CA THR A 89 -19.28 1.72 4.49
C THR A 89 -19.75 0.34 4.96
N PRO A 90 -20.75 0.26 5.85
CA PRO A 90 -21.17 -1.02 6.46
C PRO A 90 -21.69 -2.01 5.43
N LEU A 91 -22.40 -1.55 4.39
CA LEU A 91 -22.90 -2.41 3.31
C LEU A 91 -21.80 -3.02 2.44
N SER A 92 -20.59 -2.46 2.45
CA SER A 92 -19.48 -2.99 1.67
C SER A 92 -18.98 -4.35 2.16
N VAL A 93 -19.27 -4.73 3.41
CA VAL A 93 -18.94 -6.04 3.99
C VAL A 93 -19.54 -7.20 3.19
N TRP A 94 -20.68 -7.00 2.52
CA TRP A 94 -21.30 -8.00 1.66
C TRP A 94 -20.63 -8.14 0.27
N SER A 95 -19.70 -7.24 -0.07
CA SER A 95 -19.03 -7.28 -1.36
C SER A 95 -17.75 -8.14 -1.33
N ALA A 96 -17.56 -8.98 -2.33
CA ALA A 96 -16.31 -9.74 -2.54
C ALA A 96 -15.08 -8.81 -2.57
N SER A 97 -15.25 -7.65 -3.17
CA SER A 97 -14.19 -6.63 -3.29
C SER A 97 -13.69 -6.10 -1.94
N PHE A 98 -14.55 -6.07 -0.91
CA PHE A 98 -14.16 -5.72 0.45
C PHE A 98 -13.21 -6.76 1.03
N TRP A 99 -13.62 -8.01 1.04
CA TRP A 99 -12.82 -9.11 1.59
C TRP A 99 -11.50 -9.30 0.85
N LEU A 100 -11.51 -9.22 -0.48
CA LEU A 100 -10.27 -9.33 -1.27
C LEU A 100 -9.28 -8.21 -0.97
N SER A 101 -9.76 -6.97 -0.80
CA SER A 101 -8.89 -5.82 -0.48
C SER A 101 -8.24 -5.95 0.89
N TYR A 102 -9.04 -6.25 1.93
CA TYR A 102 -8.51 -6.38 3.29
C TYR A 102 -7.65 -7.62 3.45
N ALA A 103 -8.04 -8.76 2.84
CA ALA A 103 -7.22 -9.95 2.83
C ALA A 103 -5.87 -9.70 2.16
N ALA A 104 -5.83 -9.01 1.02
CA ALA A 104 -4.58 -8.68 0.35
C ALA A 104 -3.66 -7.84 1.24
N VAL A 105 -4.18 -6.81 1.90
CA VAL A 105 -3.40 -5.98 2.84
C VAL A 105 -2.92 -6.82 4.03
N GLY A 106 -3.78 -7.65 4.61
CA GLY A 106 -3.42 -8.56 5.71
C GLY A 106 -2.29 -9.51 5.34
N ILE A 107 -2.37 -10.12 4.15
CA ILE A 107 -1.33 -11.02 3.62
C ILE A 107 -0.01 -10.30 3.42
N ILE A 108 -0.01 -9.08 2.86
CA ILE A 108 1.19 -8.27 2.67
C ILE A 108 1.83 -7.92 4.02
N LEU A 109 1.03 -7.49 5.01
CA LEU A 109 1.52 -7.16 6.35
C LEU A 109 2.09 -8.39 7.06
N LEU A 110 1.43 -9.54 6.93
CA LEU A 110 1.94 -10.81 7.47
C LEU A 110 3.25 -11.21 6.82
N PHE A 111 3.32 -11.16 5.50
CA PHE A 111 4.55 -11.46 4.76
C PHE A 111 5.69 -10.53 5.18
N TYR A 112 5.41 -9.24 5.31
CA TYR A 112 6.41 -8.26 5.73
C TYR A 112 6.92 -8.54 7.16
N SER A 113 6.04 -8.87 8.10
CA SER A 113 6.43 -9.22 9.47
C SER A 113 7.34 -10.44 9.50
N LEU A 114 7.00 -11.50 8.76
CA LEU A 114 7.80 -12.73 8.65
C LEU A 114 9.15 -12.52 7.95
N ALA A 115 9.18 -11.63 6.95
CA ALA A 115 10.40 -11.32 6.21
C ALA A 115 11.37 -10.44 7.01
N THR A 116 10.86 -9.57 7.88
CA THR A 116 11.67 -8.65 8.69
C THR A 116 12.36 -9.37 9.83
N ASP A 117 11.74 -10.37 10.43
CA ASP A 117 12.36 -11.19 11.50
C ASP A 117 13.58 -11.96 11.01
N LYS A 118 13.66 -12.28 9.72
CA LYS A 118 14.80 -12.99 9.10
C LYS A 118 15.92 -12.07 8.61
N ALA A 119 15.74 -10.75 8.63
CA ALA A 119 16.65 -9.78 8.00
C ALA A 119 17.71 -9.21 8.96
N GLY A 120 18.12 -9.95 9.99
CA GLY A 120 19.10 -9.53 11.01
C GLY A 120 20.55 -9.31 10.54
N SER A 121 20.88 -9.34 9.26
CA SER A 121 22.25 -9.17 8.76
C SER A 121 22.41 -7.87 7.96
N LYS A 122 23.01 -6.87 8.61
CA LYS A 122 23.54 -5.65 7.98
C LYS A 122 24.92 -5.94 7.38
N GLY A 123 24.99 -6.68 6.28
CA GLY A 123 26.19 -6.81 5.47
C GLY A 123 26.18 -5.77 4.35
N HIS A 124 27.39 -5.35 3.89
CA HIS A 124 27.56 -4.56 2.66
C HIS A 124 27.03 -5.39 1.48
N VAL A 125 25.79 -5.11 1.07
CA VAL A 125 25.11 -5.82 -0.03
C VAL A 125 25.40 -5.09 -1.32
N SER A 126 26.04 -5.77 -2.29
CA SER A 126 26.25 -5.26 -3.65
C SER A 126 24.91 -4.83 -4.28
N TRP A 127 24.94 -3.83 -5.16
CA TRP A 127 23.76 -3.32 -5.85
C TRP A 127 22.98 -4.44 -6.58
N ILE A 128 23.68 -5.38 -7.19
CA ILE A 128 23.12 -6.56 -7.86
C ILE A 128 22.35 -7.45 -6.85
N GLN A 129 22.95 -7.72 -5.70
CA GLN A 129 22.31 -8.53 -4.66
C GLN A 129 21.05 -7.85 -4.09
N ARG A 130 21.05 -6.52 -4.02
CA ARG A 130 19.89 -5.73 -3.59
C ARG A 130 18.74 -5.86 -4.61
N THR A 131 19.02 -5.79 -5.89
CA THR A 131 18.03 -5.93 -6.97
C THR A 131 17.46 -7.35 -7.00
N VAL A 132 18.32 -8.36 -6.96
CA VAL A 132 17.88 -9.78 -6.92
C VAL A 132 17.02 -10.05 -5.69
N ARG A 133 17.44 -9.56 -4.52
CA ARG A 133 16.64 -9.69 -3.29
C ARG A 133 15.27 -9.01 -3.40
N SER A 134 15.22 -7.84 -4.02
CA SER A 134 13.97 -7.11 -4.26
C SER A 134 13.01 -7.91 -5.16
N LEU A 135 13.54 -8.51 -6.22
CA LEU A 135 12.77 -9.39 -7.12
C LEU A 135 12.25 -10.63 -6.40
N TRP A 136 13.07 -11.27 -5.58
CA TRP A 136 12.65 -12.42 -4.77
C TRP A 136 11.54 -12.07 -3.77
N ILE A 137 11.61 -10.90 -3.15
CA ILE A 137 10.56 -10.40 -2.26
C ILE A 137 9.27 -10.15 -3.04
N LEU A 138 9.34 -9.55 -4.21
CA LEU A 138 8.17 -9.33 -5.09
C LEU A 138 7.52 -10.65 -5.52
N CYS A 139 8.31 -11.62 -5.97
CA CYS A 139 7.82 -12.96 -6.30
C CYS A 139 7.18 -13.65 -5.09
N GLY A 140 7.81 -13.53 -3.92
CA GLY A 140 7.28 -14.07 -2.66
C GLY A 140 5.93 -13.46 -2.30
N ILE A 141 5.81 -12.13 -2.31
CA ILE A 141 4.54 -11.43 -2.05
C ILE A 141 3.47 -11.89 -3.04
N GLN A 142 3.79 -11.99 -4.33
CA GLN A 142 2.85 -12.39 -5.36
C GLN A 142 2.35 -13.83 -5.15
N PHE A 143 3.25 -14.73 -4.77
CA PHE A 143 2.90 -16.12 -4.45
C PHE A 143 2.01 -16.20 -3.20
N PHE A 144 2.36 -15.48 -2.12
CA PHE A 144 1.55 -15.42 -0.91
C PHE A 144 0.17 -14.82 -1.15
N LEU A 145 0.07 -13.77 -1.96
CA LEU A 145 -1.21 -13.19 -2.38
C LEU A 145 -2.04 -14.21 -3.18
N PHE A 146 -1.43 -14.91 -4.12
CA PHE A 146 -2.13 -15.91 -4.91
C PHE A 146 -2.71 -17.03 -4.03
N VAL A 147 -1.88 -17.62 -3.16
CA VAL A 147 -2.32 -18.71 -2.28
C VAL A 147 -3.36 -18.21 -1.27
N GLY A 148 -3.12 -17.06 -0.64
CA GLY A 148 -4.01 -16.53 0.39
C GLY A 148 -5.35 -16.02 -0.14
N LEU A 149 -5.39 -15.50 -1.38
CA LEU A 149 -6.63 -15.02 -2.00
C LEU A 149 -7.37 -16.12 -2.77
N SER A 150 -6.72 -17.23 -3.14
CA SER A 150 -7.32 -18.30 -3.93
C SER A 150 -8.58 -18.88 -3.28
N GLY A 151 -8.57 -19.05 -1.95
CA GLY A 151 -9.74 -19.51 -1.20
C GLY A 151 -10.93 -18.54 -1.31
N LEU A 152 -10.68 -17.25 -1.15
CA LEU A 152 -11.71 -16.22 -1.31
C LEU A 152 -12.23 -16.13 -2.74
N LEU A 153 -11.34 -16.23 -3.73
CA LEU A 153 -11.71 -16.21 -5.15
C LEU A 153 -12.59 -17.43 -5.50
N MET A 154 -12.27 -18.62 -4.97
CA MET A 154 -13.11 -19.79 -5.13
C MET A 154 -14.50 -19.60 -4.53
N VAL A 155 -14.59 -19.05 -3.32
CA VAL A 155 -15.87 -18.85 -2.62
C VAL A 155 -16.75 -17.82 -3.35
N PHE A 156 -16.18 -16.69 -3.79
CA PHE A 156 -16.94 -15.60 -4.37
C PHE A 156 -17.16 -15.70 -5.89
N PHE A 157 -16.22 -16.29 -6.61
CA PHE A 157 -16.23 -16.31 -8.09
C PHE A 157 -16.24 -17.72 -8.68
N GLY A 158 -16.03 -18.75 -7.88
CA GLY A 158 -15.97 -20.14 -8.36
C GLY A 158 -14.79 -20.46 -9.28
N GLN A 159 -13.83 -19.53 -9.44
CA GLN A 159 -12.72 -19.68 -10.39
C GLN A 159 -11.44 -19.12 -9.77
N VAL A 160 -10.32 -19.80 -10.08
CA VAL A 160 -8.96 -19.34 -9.73
C VAL A 160 -8.09 -19.41 -10.98
N SER A 161 -7.49 -18.30 -11.35
CA SER A 161 -6.58 -18.26 -12.49
C SER A 161 -5.15 -18.55 -12.05
N LEU A 162 -4.60 -19.67 -12.48
CA LEU A 162 -3.20 -20.06 -12.22
C LEU A 162 -2.19 -19.14 -12.93
N VAL A 163 -2.62 -18.45 -13.97
CA VAL A 163 -1.77 -17.54 -14.76
C VAL A 163 -1.71 -16.14 -14.12
N ALA A 164 -2.68 -15.81 -13.28
CA ALA A 164 -2.78 -14.49 -12.66
C ALA A 164 -1.51 -14.03 -11.93
N PRO A 165 -0.78 -14.83 -11.13
CA PRO A 165 0.44 -14.39 -10.46
C PRO A 165 1.53 -13.95 -11.44
N ILE A 166 1.68 -14.69 -12.56
CA ILE A 166 2.70 -14.40 -13.57
C ILE A 166 2.35 -13.11 -14.31
N VAL A 167 1.10 -12.99 -14.73
CA VAL A 167 0.62 -11.78 -15.43
C VAL A 167 0.74 -10.56 -14.51
N ASN A 168 0.32 -10.66 -13.25
CA ASN A 168 0.40 -9.55 -12.30
C ASN A 168 1.83 -9.14 -12.00
N LEU A 169 2.78 -10.07 -11.98
CA LEU A 169 4.20 -9.77 -11.76
C LEU A 169 4.76 -8.84 -12.84
N ILE A 170 4.27 -8.95 -14.06
CA ILE A 170 4.68 -8.14 -15.22
C ILE A 170 3.75 -6.92 -15.37
N ALA A 171 2.44 -7.14 -15.32
CA ALA A 171 1.46 -6.09 -15.57
C ALA A 171 1.48 -4.99 -14.50
N VAL A 172 1.58 -5.34 -13.21
CA VAL A 172 1.55 -4.34 -12.13
C VAL A 172 2.68 -3.31 -12.23
N PRO A 173 3.97 -3.69 -12.41
CA PRO A 173 5.03 -2.70 -12.62
C PRO A 173 4.83 -1.86 -13.88
N ILE A 174 4.44 -2.48 -15.00
CA ILE A 174 4.22 -1.77 -16.27
C ILE A 174 3.11 -0.73 -16.11
N PHE A 175 1.95 -1.14 -15.60
CA PHE A 175 0.83 -0.22 -15.35
C PHE A 175 1.22 0.91 -14.39
N SER A 176 1.93 0.59 -13.32
CA SER A 176 2.32 1.58 -12.32
C SER A 176 3.32 2.62 -12.83
N ILE A 177 4.25 2.22 -13.72
CA ILE A 177 5.31 3.11 -14.21
C ILE A 177 4.89 3.85 -15.47
N ILE A 178 4.10 3.24 -16.34
CA ILE A 178 3.76 3.81 -17.66
C ILE A 178 2.35 4.39 -17.67
N VAL A 179 1.35 3.58 -17.31
CA VAL A 179 -0.05 3.97 -17.52
C VAL A 179 -0.48 5.01 -16.50
N VAL A 180 -0.10 4.85 -15.24
CA VAL A 180 -0.56 5.78 -14.19
C VAL A 180 0.02 7.19 -14.34
N PRO A 181 1.32 7.42 -14.62
CA PRO A 181 1.82 8.76 -14.90
C PRO A 181 1.24 9.38 -16.18
N LEU A 182 0.78 8.56 -17.12
CA LEU A 182 0.20 9.06 -18.37
C LEU A 182 -1.27 9.52 -18.18
N VAL A 183 -1.98 8.98 -17.19
CA VAL A 183 -3.39 9.26 -16.90
C VAL A 183 -3.57 10.35 -15.82
N LEU A 184 -2.52 10.60 -15.01
CA LEU A 184 -2.50 11.67 -13.99
C LEU A 184 -2.10 13.02 -14.58
#